data_fab469c2a3ee7690e3868df93af001a0
#
_entry.id   fab469c2a3ee7690e3868df93af001a0
#
_cell.length_a   1.000
_cell.length_b   1.000
_cell.length_c   1.000
_cell.angle_alpha   90.00
_cell.angle_beta   90.00
_cell.angle_gamma   90.00
#
_symmetry.space_group_name_H-M   'P 1'
#
loop_
_entity.id
_entity.type
_entity.pdbx_description
1 polymer ?
#
loop_
_entity_poly.entity_id
_entity_poly.type
_entity_poly.pdbx_seq_one_letter_code
_entity_poly.pdbx_strand_id
1 'polypeptide(L)'
;MHETELTTRKNEHLDQVLATLRTRPAVSNGFEAMRFEHCALPELDLAQVDLSGSLFGKPLAAPLLISSMTGGAQRAEAINRHLAEAAEALGIALAVGSQRVALEAGGDDAGLSRELRRLAPSVPLLGNIGAAQLVQGYGLDQARR
;
A
#
# COMPACT_ATOMS: atom_id res chain seq x y z
N MET A 1 -2.72 -27.72 -5.79
CA MET A 1 -1.23 -27.71 -5.79
C MET A 1 -0.65 -26.30 -6.00
N HIS A 2 -1.20 -25.49 -6.93
CA HIS A 2 -0.71 -24.12 -7.19
C HIS A 2 -0.88 -23.11 -6.02
N GLU A 3 -1.95 -23.22 -5.24
CA GLU A 3 -2.25 -22.28 -4.15
C GLU A 3 -1.24 -22.38 -3.00
N THR A 4 -0.80 -23.60 -2.66
CA THR A 4 0.18 -23.84 -1.59
C THR A 4 1.56 -23.26 -1.93
N GLU A 5 2.02 -23.39 -3.16
CA GLU A 5 3.32 -22.91 -3.64
C GLU A 5 3.37 -21.37 -3.65
N LEU A 6 2.29 -20.71 -4.08
CA LEU A 6 2.19 -19.25 -4.08
C LEU A 6 2.20 -18.68 -2.66
N THR A 7 1.50 -19.33 -1.74
CA THR A 7 1.44 -18.92 -0.32
C THR A 7 2.79 -19.09 0.35
N THR A 8 3.48 -20.20 0.10
CA THR A 8 4.84 -20.46 0.60
C THR A 8 5.81 -19.38 0.13
N ARG A 9 5.86 -19.09 -1.15
CA ARG A 9 6.73 -18.05 -1.72
C ARG A 9 6.46 -16.66 -1.14
N LYS A 10 5.20 -16.32 -0.85
CA LYS A 10 4.85 -15.02 -0.24
C LYS A 10 5.26 -14.93 1.22
N ASN A 11 5.16 -16.01 1.97
CA ASN A 11 5.65 -16.08 3.34
C ASN A 11 7.18 -15.98 3.39
N GLU A 12 7.88 -16.70 2.52
CA GLU A 12 9.35 -16.60 2.37
C GLU A 12 9.80 -15.18 2.04
N HIS A 13 9.05 -14.47 1.18
CA HIS A 13 9.33 -13.06 0.87
C HIS A 13 9.21 -12.18 2.11
N LEU A 14 8.16 -12.35 2.91
CA LEU A 14 8.02 -11.62 4.18
C LEU A 14 9.17 -11.92 5.14
N ASP A 15 9.55 -13.18 5.27
CA ASP A 15 10.63 -13.59 6.16
C ASP A 15 11.99 -13.04 5.70
N GLN A 16 12.26 -13.00 4.39
CA GLN A 16 13.45 -12.35 3.82
C GLN A 16 13.48 -10.85 4.09
N VAL A 17 12.35 -10.16 3.87
CA VAL A 17 12.26 -8.70 4.16
C VAL A 17 12.55 -8.44 5.63
N LEU A 18 11.95 -9.20 6.55
CA LEU A 18 12.19 -9.05 7.99
C LEU A 18 13.65 -9.35 8.36
N ALA A 19 14.29 -10.33 7.74
CA ALA A 19 15.69 -10.65 7.95
C ALA A 19 16.64 -9.56 7.42
N THR A 20 16.26 -8.86 6.35
CA THR A 20 17.10 -7.86 5.67
C THR A 20 16.84 -6.41 6.12
N LEU A 21 15.89 -6.15 6.99
CA LEU A 21 15.56 -4.80 7.50
C LEU A 21 16.77 -4.03 8.10
N ARG A 22 17.85 -4.72 8.42
CA ARG A 22 19.07 -4.13 8.98
C ARG A 22 20.17 -3.88 7.95
N THR A 23 20.00 -4.30 6.71
CA THR A 23 20.98 -4.10 5.65
C THR A 23 20.63 -2.86 4.83
N ARG A 24 21.62 -1.96 4.65
CA ARG A 24 21.44 -0.83 3.73
C ARG A 24 21.31 -1.37 2.30
N PRO A 25 20.32 -0.90 1.51
CA PRO A 25 20.23 -1.30 0.12
C PRO A 25 21.50 -0.90 -0.63
N ALA A 26 21.99 -1.80 -1.48
CA ALA A 26 23.17 -1.55 -2.32
C ALA A 26 22.88 -0.54 -3.45
N VAL A 27 21.59 -0.27 -3.73
CA VAL A 27 21.15 0.63 -4.81
C VAL A 27 20.43 1.83 -4.20
N SER A 28 20.89 3.02 -4.57
CA SER A 28 20.29 4.29 -4.19
C SER A 28 19.02 4.57 -5.00
N ASN A 29 18.04 5.23 -4.37
CA ASN A 29 16.86 5.78 -5.06
C ASN A 29 17.10 7.19 -5.62
N GLY A 30 18.28 7.77 -5.42
CA GLY A 30 18.67 9.08 -5.92
C GLY A 30 18.27 10.26 -5.02
N PHE A 31 17.56 10.06 -3.93
CA PHE A 31 17.14 11.16 -3.05
C PHE A 31 18.32 11.86 -2.38
N GLU A 32 19.46 11.21 -2.21
CA GLU A 32 20.69 11.82 -1.70
C GLU A 32 21.27 12.92 -2.61
N ALA A 33 20.87 12.95 -3.90
CA ALA A 33 21.23 14.05 -4.81
C ALA A 33 20.31 15.26 -4.70
N MET A 34 19.14 15.11 -4.04
CA MET A 34 18.20 16.20 -3.80
C MET A 34 18.67 17.06 -2.63
N ARG A 35 18.63 18.36 -2.79
CA ARG A 35 18.99 19.32 -1.75
C ARG A 35 17.91 20.38 -1.67
N PHE A 36 17.56 20.76 -0.44
CA PHE A 36 16.71 21.91 -0.19
C PHE A 36 17.60 23.15 -0.05
N GLU A 37 17.14 24.26 -0.59
CA GLU A 37 17.79 25.53 -0.33
C GLU A 37 17.59 25.91 1.16
N HIS A 38 18.68 26.21 1.84
CA HIS A 38 18.63 26.51 3.27
C HIS A 38 18.14 27.94 3.51
N CYS A 39 17.09 28.07 4.31
CA CYS A 39 16.60 29.34 4.81
C CYS A 39 16.78 29.38 6.33
N ALA A 40 17.73 30.20 6.82
CA ALA A 40 18.08 30.25 8.24
C ALA A 40 16.99 30.90 9.10
N LEU A 41 16.23 31.86 8.52
CA LEU A 41 15.15 32.58 9.18
C LEU A 41 13.91 32.53 8.28
N PRO A 42 13.13 31.44 8.32
CA PRO A 42 11.99 31.24 7.42
C PRO A 42 10.78 32.11 7.78
N GLU A 43 10.79 32.80 8.92
CA GLU A 43 9.67 33.60 9.44
C GLU A 43 8.34 32.80 9.50
N LEU A 44 8.47 31.51 9.75
CA LEU A 44 7.38 30.54 9.77
C LEU A 44 7.47 29.73 11.06
N ASP A 45 6.38 29.65 11.81
CA ASP A 45 6.26 28.74 12.93
C ASP A 45 5.99 27.31 12.43
N LEU A 46 6.57 26.31 13.09
CA LEU A 46 6.33 24.92 12.76
C LEU A 46 4.84 24.55 12.79
N ALA A 47 4.07 25.15 13.69
CA ALA A 47 2.62 24.96 13.79
C ALA A 47 1.84 25.51 12.57
N GLN A 48 2.45 26.36 11.76
CA GLN A 48 1.85 26.91 10.53
C GLN A 48 2.11 26.03 9.30
N VAL A 49 2.97 25.00 9.42
CA VAL A 49 3.27 24.09 8.32
C VAL A 49 2.09 23.16 8.11
N ASP A 50 1.38 23.34 7.01
CA ASP A 50 0.28 22.48 6.58
C ASP A 50 0.80 21.43 5.59
N LEU A 51 0.68 20.15 5.97
CA LEU A 51 1.01 19.00 5.13
C LEU A 51 -0.22 18.37 4.48
N SER A 52 -1.40 18.92 4.71
CA SER A 52 -2.64 18.36 4.19
C SER A 52 -2.69 18.38 2.66
N GLY A 53 -3.43 17.44 2.11
CA GLY A 53 -3.63 17.31 0.68
C GLY A 53 -4.88 16.53 0.35
N SER A 54 -5.00 16.12 -0.90
CA SER A 54 -6.08 15.24 -1.32
C SER A 54 -5.63 14.24 -2.36
N LEU A 55 -6.22 13.05 -2.33
CA LEU A 55 -6.01 12.01 -3.33
C LEU A 55 -7.37 11.41 -3.72
N PHE A 56 -7.71 11.45 -5.01
CA PHE A 56 -9.02 10.98 -5.53
C PHE A 56 -10.23 11.60 -4.80
N GLY A 57 -10.14 12.89 -4.47
CA GLY A 57 -11.21 13.62 -3.78
C GLY A 57 -11.34 13.32 -2.29
N LYS A 58 -10.48 12.50 -1.71
CA LYS A 58 -10.41 12.24 -0.26
C LYS A 58 -9.30 13.06 0.38
N PRO A 59 -9.53 13.66 1.56
CA PRO A 59 -8.51 14.42 2.26
C PRO A 59 -7.40 13.50 2.79
N LEU A 60 -6.20 14.06 2.87
CA LEU A 60 -5.04 13.45 3.52
C LEU A 60 -4.48 14.44 4.55
N ALA A 61 -4.08 13.94 5.72
CA ALA A 61 -3.39 14.74 6.73
C ALA A 61 -1.92 15.02 6.34
N ALA A 62 -1.33 14.16 5.49
CA ALA A 62 0.00 14.35 4.92
C ALA A 62 0.07 13.66 3.54
N PRO A 63 0.96 14.08 2.63
CA PRO A 63 1.11 13.50 1.30
C PRO A 63 1.87 12.17 1.35
N LEU A 64 1.39 11.24 2.17
CA LEU A 64 1.97 9.94 2.38
C LEU A 64 1.03 8.83 1.91
N LEU A 65 1.64 7.76 1.42
CA LEU A 65 0.94 6.56 0.98
C LEU A 65 1.72 5.33 1.43
N ILE A 66 1.05 4.41 2.13
CA ILE A 66 1.58 3.09 2.41
C ILE A 66 1.54 2.30 1.11
N SER A 67 2.72 1.96 0.57
CA SER A 67 2.80 1.35 -0.76
C SER A 67 2.38 -0.11 -0.78
N SER A 68 1.99 -0.57 -1.97
CA SER A 68 1.48 -1.90 -2.27
C SER A 68 2.57 -2.98 -2.12
N MET A 69 2.61 -3.70 -1.00
CA MET A 69 3.64 -4.71 -0.70
C MET A 69 3.08 -6.13 -0.56
N THR A 70 2.07 -6.32 0.28
CA THR A 70 1.60 -7.64 0.69
C THR A 70 0.22 -7.96 0.14
N GLY A 71 0.03 -9.20 -0.33
CA GLY A 71 -1.27 -9.70 -0.78
C GLY A 71 -1.28 -11.22 -0.92
N GLY A 72 -2.46 -11.85 -0.75
CA GLY A 72 -2.71 -13.25 -1.07
C GLY A 72 -2.08 -14.30 -0.15
N ALA A 73 -1.70 -13.94 1.08
CA ALA A 73 -1.32 -14.89 2.13
C ALA A 73 -2.07 -14.55 3.42
N GLN A 74 -2.32 -15.53 4.26
CA GLN A 74 -3.03 -15.35 5.53
C GLN A 74 -2.33 -14.32 6.44
N ARG A 75 -0.98 -14.31 6.47
CA ARG A 75 -0.20 -13.26 7.17
C ARG A 75 -0.40 -11.87 6.58
N ALA A 76 -0.58 -11.78 5.26
CA ALA A 76 -0.80 -10.50 4.56
C ALA A 76 -2.15 -9.88 4.91
N GLU A 77 -3.17 -10.69 5.20
CA GLU A 77 -4.48 -10.19 5.63
C GLU A 77 -4.39 -9.47 6.96
N ALA A 78 -3.76 -10.07 7.96
CA ALA A 78 -3.53 -9.44 9.26
C ALA A 78 -2.69 -8.15 9.14
N ILE A 79 -1.65 -8.16 8.30
CA ILE A 79 -0.83 -6.97 8.02
C ILE A 79 -1.68 -5.87 7.39
N ASN A 80 -2.48 -6.17 6.37
CA ASN A 80 -3.32 -5.18 5.71
C ASN A 80 -4.38 -4.59 6.65
N ARG A 81 -4.92 -5.36 7.59
CA ARG A 81 -5.84 -4.85 8.61
C ARG A 81 -5.15 -3.80 9.50
N HIS A 82 -3.98 -4.13 10.07
CA HIS A 82 -3.22 -3.18 10.88
C HIS A 82 -2.81 -1.94 10.11
N LEU A 83 -2.43 -2.09 8.83
CA LEU A 83 -2.09 -0.96 7.97
C LEU A 83 -3.32 -0.09 7.65
N ALA A 84 -4.50 -0.68 7.51
CA ALA A 84 -5.73 0.08 7.29
C ALA A 84 -6.11 0.90 8.55
N GLU A 85 -6.02 0.30 9.73
CA GLU A 85 -6.24 0.99 11.00
C GLU A 85 -5.24 2.15 11.18
N ALA A 86 -3.96 1.90 10.89
CA ALA A 86 -2.92 2.92 10.96
C ALA A 86 -3.12 4.04 9.93
N ALA A 87 -3.48 3.70 8.70
CA ALA A 87 -3.74 4.67 7.65
C ALA A 87 -4.91 5.60 8.01
N GLU A 88 -5.98 5.04 8.55
CA GLU A 88 -7.13 5.82 9.03
C GLU A 88 -6.74 6.73 10.20
N ALA A 89 -6.04 6.20 11.20
CA ALA A 89 -5.62 6.96 12.37
C ALA A 89 -4.68 8.12 12.01
N LEU A 90 -3.83 7.95 10.98
CA LEU A 90 -2.87 8.96 10.53
C LEU A 90 -3.41 9.84 9.40
N GLY A 91 -4.58 9.54 8.84
CA GLY A 91 -5.14 10.28 7.72
C GLY A 91 -4.29 10.18 6.44
N ILE A 92 -3.68 9.02 6.15
CA ILE A 92 -2.82 8.81 4.97
C ILE A 92 -3.40 7.73 4.05
N ALA A 93 -2.95 7.67 2.80
CA ALA A 93 -3.45 6.69 1.85
C ALA A 93 -2.85 5.30 2.08
N LEU A 94 -3.60 4.24 1.73
CA LEU A 94 -3.15 2.86 1.74
C LEU A 94 -3.31 2.22 0.36
N ALA A 95 -2.25 1.61 -0.16
CA ALA A 95 -2.30 0.71 -1.30
C ALA A 95 -2.05 -0.73 -0.84
N VAL A 96 -2.97 -1.63 -1.13
CA VAL A 96 -2.84 -3.06 -0.80
C VAL A 96 -2.11 -3.82 -1.90
N GLY A 97 -1.55 -4.99 -1.56
CA GLY A 97 -0.83 -5.83 -2.51
C GLY A 97 -1.73 -6.38 -3.63
N SER A 98 -1.12 -7.16 -4.54
CA SER A 98 -1.79 -7.70 -5.72
C SER A 98 -3.11 -8.41 -5.38
N GLN A 99 -4.17 -7.99 -6.07
CA GLN A 99 -5.52 -8.53 -5.95
C GLN A 99 -5.74 -9.81 -6.79
N ARG A 100 -4.70 -10.32 -7.48
CA ARG A 100 -4.82 -11.48 -8.37
C ARG A 100 -5.49 -12.68 -7.71
N VAL A 101 -5.01 -13.08 -6.53
CA VAL A 101 -5.52 -14.25 -5.82
C VAL A 101 -7.00 -14.08 -5.47
N ALA A 102 -7.37 -12.89 -5.05
CA ALA A 102 -8.73 -12.54 -4.73
C ALA A 102 -9.65 -12.60 -5.96
N LEU A 103 -9.20 -12.06 -7.08
CA LEU A 103 -9.93 -12.08 -8.35
C LEU A 103 -10.07 -13.51 -8.92
N GLU A 104 -9.05 -14.36 -8.77
CA GLU A 104 -9.08 -15.76 -9.19
C GLU A 104 -10.02 -16.61 -8.33
N ALA A 105 -10.11 -16.32 -7.03
CA ALA A 105 -11.01 -17.03 -6.11
C ALA A 105 -12.50 -16.71 -6.35
N GLY A 106 -12.83 -15.60 -7.00
CA GLY A 106 -14.16 -15.32 -7.51
C GLY A 106 -15.25 -15.11 -6.45
N GLY A 107 -14.93 -14.50 -5.31
CA GLY A 107 -15.92 -14.19 -4.25
C GLY A 107 -16.22 -12.69 -4.16
N ASP A 108 -17.35 -12.36 -3.54
CA ASP A 108 -17.75 -10.97 -3.26
C ASP A 108 -16.82 -10.23 -2.28
N ASP A 109 -16.00 -10.96 -1.53
CA ASP A 109 -14.96 -10.44 -0.65
C ASP A 109 -13.55 -10.48 -1.29
N ALA A 110 -13.49 -10.82 -2.59
CA ALA A 110 -12.26 -10.81 -3.35
C ALA A 110 -11.85 -9.37 -3.65
N GLY A 111 -10.68 -8.99 -3.18
CA GLY A 111 -10.12 -7.68 -3.51
C GLY A 111 -9.90 -6.78 -2.31
N LEU A 112 -10.14 -5.50 -2.50
CA LEU A 112 -10.25 -4.52 -1.42
C LEU A 112 -11.42 -4.94 -0.55
N SER A 113 -11.16 -5.77 0.44
CA SER A 113 -12.21 -6.37 1.24
C SER A 113 -13.08 -5.28 1.86
N ARG A 114 -14.37 -5.52 1.96
CA ARG A 114 -15.30 -4.62 2.67
C ARG A 114 -14.83 -4.35 4.10
N GLU A 115 -14.08 -5.29 4.66
CA GLU A 115 -13.46 -5.15 5.98
C GLU A 115 -12.41 -4.03 6.00
N LEU A 116 -11.49 -3.99 5.03
CA LEU A 116 -10.50 -2.90 4.95
C LEU A 116 -11.18 -1.54 4.78
N ARG A 117 -12.26 -1.48 4.01
CA ARG A 117 -13.04 -0.25 3.88
C ARG A 117 -13.76 0.14 5.18
N ARG A 118 -14.16 -0.81 6.03
CA ARG A 118 -14.73 -0.51 7.36
C ARG A 118 -13.67 -0.02 8.33
N LEU A 119 -12.44 -0.55 8.25
CA LEU A 119 -11.31 -0.13 9.07
C LEU A 119 -10.73 1.24 8.65
N ALA A 120 -10.81 1.55 7.37
CA ALA A 120 -10.32 2.80 6.79
C ALA A 120 -11.39 3.48 5.91
N PRO A 121 -12.47 4.02 6.53
CA PRO A 121 -13.59 4.60 5.79
C PRO A 121 -13.26 5.93 5.11
N SER A 122 -12.37 6.74 5.69
CA SER A 122 -12.13 8.13 5.29
C SER A 122 -11.02 8.26 4.26
N VAL A 123 -9.96 7.47 4.38
CA VAL A 123 -8.77 7.58 3.55
C VAL A 123 -8.90 6.85 2.19
N PRO A 124 -8.07 7.23 1.18
CA PRO A 124 -7.98 6.49 -0.06
C PRO A 124 -7.44 5.08 0.17
N LEU A 125 -8.15 4.07 -0.38
CA LEU A 125 -7.66 2.70 -0.49
C LEU A 125 -7.48 2.36 -1.97
N LEU A 126 -6.29 1.87 -2.33
CA LEU A 126 -5.93 1.52 -3.70
C LEU A 126 -5.71 0.02 -3.83
N GLY A 127 -6.37 -0.60 -4.81
CA GLY A 127 -6.10 -1.96 -5.24
C GLY A 127 -4.90 -2.01 -6.18
N ASN A 128 -4.23 -3.17 -6.24
CA ASN A 128 -3.12 -3.40 -7.15
C ASN A 128 -3.43 -4.56 -8.09
N ILE A 129 -3.28 -4.32 -9.39
CA ILE A 129 -3.35 -5.34 -10.42
C ILE A 129 -2.07 -5.25 -11.25
N GLY A 130 -1.35 -6.36 -11.39
CA GLY A 130 -0.13 -6.39 -12.17
C GLY A 130 -0.40 -6.26 -13.68
N ALA A 131 0.53 -5.68 -14.42
CA ALA A 131 0.44 -5.55 -15.88
C ALA A 131 0.26 -6.90 -16.57
N ALA A 132 0.87 -7.97 -16.05
CA ALA A 132 0.70 -9.32 -16.58
C ALA A 132 -0.76 -9.79 -16.52
N GLN A 133 -1.50 -9.45 -15.47
CA GLN A 133 -2.91 -9.78 -15.36
C GLN A 133 -3.75 -9.06 -16.42
N LEU A 134 -3.44 -7.79 -16.71
CA LEU A 134 -4.13 -7.05 -17.78
C LEU A 134 -3.92 -7.70 -19.15
N VAL A 135 -2.71 -8.18 -19.42
CA VAL A 135 -2.38 -8.91 -20.68
C VAL A 135 -3.09 -10.27 -20.72
N GLN A 136 -3.31 -10.91 -19.56
CA GLN A 136 -4.01 -12.19 -19.42
C GLN A 136 -5.55 -12.07 -19.42
N GLY A 137 -6.09 -10.89 -19.69
CA GLY A 137 -7.53 -10.68 -19.84
C GLY A 137 -8.27 -10.21 -18.58
N TYR A 138 -7.56 -9.84 -17.53
CA TYR A 138 -8.16 -9.16 -16.39
C TYR A 138 -8.46 -7.70 -16.77
N GLY A 139 -9.70 -7.42 -17.12
CA GLY A 139 -10.15 -6.10 -17.56
C GLY A 139 -10.78 -5.26 -16.43
N LEU A 140 -11.37 -4.14 -16.84
CA LEU A 140 -12.08 -3.22 -15.93
C LEU A 140 -13.25 -3.89 -15.21
N ASP A 141 -13.89 -4.88 -15.82
CA ASP A 141 -15.04 -5.57 -15.23
C ASP A 141 -14.62 -6.43 -14.02
N GLN A 142 -13.43 -7.05 -14.08
CA GLN A 142 -12.86 -7.75 -12.94
C GLN A 142 -12.38 -6.77 -11.85
N ALA A 143 -11.90 -5.60 -12.23
CA ALA A 143 -11.45 -4.58 -11.30
C ALA A 143 -12.59 -3.85 -10.57
N ARG A 144 -13.83 -3.93 -11.09
CA ARG A 144 -15.03 -3.31 -10.51
C ARG A 144 -15.79 -4.19 -9.53
N ARG A 145 -15.49 -5.47 -9.51
CA ARG A 145 -16.08 -6.43 -8.57
C ARG A 145 -15.47 -6.33 -7.19
#